data_7dc669191f51171669484ce0a19f10b5
#
_entry.id   7dc669191f51171669484ce0a19f10b5
#
_cell.length_a   1.000
_cell.length_b   1.000
_cell.length_c   1.000
_cell.angle_alpha   90.00
_cell.angle_beta   90.00
_cell.angle_gamma   90.00
#
_symmetry.space_group_name_H-M   'P 1'
#
loop_
_entity.id
_entity.type
_entity.pdbx_description
1 polymer ?
#
loop_
_entity_poly.entity_id
_entity_poly.type
_entity_poly.pdbx_seq_one_letter_code
_entity_poly.pdbx_strand_id
1 'polypeptide(L)'
;MESFASQKTISIVGGGLDCCYWIPVLSSFCRPSGGSWTVATDYTGWRYEICGPTKSCETVGSLNACFFAKKGFLVELYEAREDIRAAKSVSGRSINLALSHRGRQALQAVGLEDKIVTKGIPMYARMIHPVNGTKYSIPYGKRDQCILSVERANLNKELLNAAEKYSNVKLHFEHKLTDCNVDSGTLVFQGNRGSVKQTHADLIVGCDGAFSSVRKQFLKKIRFNYSHVYIPHGYKELTIPPKNGEFAMEPNYLHIWPRNTFMMIALPNLDKSFTCTLFMPFEDFDKLCKGEEVLEFFKTHFPDSILLLGPDNLKTDFFLLPPQALISVKCSTFSLDTKCVLMGDAAHAVVPFYGQGMNAGFEDCLVFSDLMEQCSNDFDICVPEFSQLRVPDAHAISDLAMYNYKEMRSHVNSKWFLFRKYIDNILHLLMPNTFIPLYSMVINAGLVTFGCSMACCGTYLLIKYLPEIMKKETIYQLSFNLPTARFFSLPNFDFTKCS
;
A
#
# COMPACT_ATOMS: atom_id res chain seq x y z
N MET A 1 -16.86 39.86 27.29
CA MET A 1 -15.49 39.42 27.04
C MET A 1 -15.61 37.93 26.70
N GLU A 2 -15.78 37.64 25.43
CA GLU A 2 -15.74 36.27 24.94
C GLU A 2 -14.29 35.81 25.03
N SER A 3 -14.04 34.77 25.80
CA SER A 3 -12.74 34.10 25.85
C SER A 3 -12.48 33.51 24.44
N PHE A 4 -11.55 34.09 23.72
CA PHE A 4 -10.97 33.43 22.56
C PHE A 4 -10.32 32.11 23.06
N ALA A 5 -11.05 31.02 22.94
CA ALA A 5 -10.46 29.70 23.09
C ALA A 5 -9.30 29.63 22.05
N SER A 6 -8.09 29.46 22.55
CA SER A 6 -6.89 29.34 21.72
C SER A 6 -7.11 28.21 20.71
N GLN A 7 -7.13 28.56 19.43
CA GLN A 7 -7.34 27.61 18.34
C GLN A 7 -6.14 26.65 18.30
N LYS A 8 -6.39 25.33 18.45
CA LYS A 8 -5.34 24.31 18.45
C LYS A 8 -4.63 24.23 17.10
N THR A 9 -3.33 24.10 17.14
CA THR A 9 -2.47 23.96 15.95
C THR A 9 -2.07 22.51 15.74
N ILE A 10 -2.22 22.03 14.52
CA ILE A 10 -1.85 20.68 14.10
C ILE A 10 -0.74 20.77 13.07
N SER A 11 0.39 20.13 13.34
CA SER A 11 1.45 19.96 12.35
C SER A 11 1.40 18.56 11.75
N ILE A 12 1.20 18.51 10.43
CA ILE A 12 1.26 17.31 9.61
C ILE A 12 2.63 17.25 8.95
N VAL A 13 3.39 16.21 9.27
CA VAL A 13 4.65 15.92 8.58
C VAL A 13 4.29 15.00 7.41
N GLY A 14 4.35 15.55 6.20
CA GLY A 14 4.08 14.86 4.96
C GLY A 14 5.21 13.90 4.63
N GLY A 15 4.84 12.77 4.15
CA GLY A 15 5.63 11.76 3.53
C GLY A 15 4.65 10.93 2.75
N GLY A 16 4.87 10.82 1.50
CA GLY A 16 3.94 10.05 0.70
C GLY A 16 4.09 8.56 0.92
N LEU A 17 3.32 7.80 0.21
CA LEU A 17 3.45 6.36 0.04
C LEU A 17 4.85 6.04 -0.53
N ASP A 18 5.86 6.03 0.33
CA ASP A 18 7.21 5.62 -0.03
C ASP A 18 7.25 4.09 -0.10
N CYS A 19 6.64 3.54 -1.15
CA CYS A 19 6.77 2.12 -1.43
C CYS A 19 8.15 1.72 -1.97
N CYS A 20 9.06 2.68 -2.20
CA CYS A 20 10.27 2.41 -2.97
C CYS A 20 11.43 3.31 -2.58
N TYR A 21 12.31 2.78 -1.76
CA TYR A 21 13.65 3.31 -1.61
C TYR A 21 14.66 2.49 -2.40
N TRP A 22 15.55 3.20 -3.05
CA TRP A 22 16.78 2.68 -3.58
C TRP A 22 17.67 2.21 -2.44
N ILE A 23 17.85 0.90 -2.31
CA ILE A 23 19.12 0.36 -1.85
C ILE A 23 19.89 0.14 -3.15
N PRO A 24 21.10 0.69 -3.31
CA PRO A 24 22.00 0.14 -4.29
C PRO A 24 22.25 -1.30 -3.84
N VAL A 25 21.52 -2.24 -4.42
CA VAL A 25 22.05 -3.59 -4.52
C VAL A 25 23.34 -3.37 -5.29
N LEU A 26 24.46 -3.64 -4.65
CA LEU A 26 25.75 -3.73 -5.32
C LEU A 26 25.48 -4.47 -6.62
N SER A 27 25.45 -3.72 -7.73
CA SER A 27 25.51 -4.33 -9.03
C SER A 27 26.83 -5.09 -9.02
N SER A 28 26.74 -6.39 -8.73
CA SER A 28 27.82 -7.31 -8.94
C SER A 28 28.23 -7.14 -10.40
N PHE A 29 29.34 -6.48 -10.58
CA PHE A 29 30.01 -6.42 -11.86
C PHE A 29 29.97 -7.82 -12.46
N CYS A 30 29.39 -7.93 -13.67
CA CYS A 30 29.62 -9.10 -14.51
C CYS A 30 31.12 -9.36 -14.55
N ARG A 31 31.58 -10.47 -13.98
CA ARG A 31 32.99 -10.84 -13.91
C ARG A 31 33.58 -10.94 -15.30
N PRO A 32 34.73 -10.30 -15.54
CA PRO A 32 35.70 -10.88 -16.46
C PRO A 32 36.33 -12.09 -15.76
N SER A 33 36.48 -13.16 -16.47
CA SER A 33 37.07 -14.42 -16.02
C SER A 33 38.50 -14.22 -15.48
N GLY A 34 38.73 -14.61 -14.23
CA GLY A 34 40.04 -14.91 -13.65
C GLY A 34 40.65 -13.83 -12.75
N GLY A 35 40.63 -14.03 -11.44
CA GLY A 35 41.37 -13.24 -10.45
C GLY A 35 40.91 -13.50 -9.01
N SER A 36 41.86 -13.83 -8.14
CA SER A 36 41.67 -14.13 -6.72
C SER A 36 41.23 -12.94 -5.89
N TRP A 37 40.42 -13.20 -4.85
CA TRP A 37 39.89 -12.20 -3.91
C TRP A 37 40.85 -11.99 -2.73
N THR A 38 41.20 -10.74 -2.46
CA THR A 38 41.60 -10.28 -1.14
C THR A 38 40.52 -9.36 -0.59
N VAL A 39 39.99 -9.72 0.58
CA VAL A 39 39.01 -8.93 1.33
C VAL A 39 39.78 -7.79 2.01
N ALA A 40 39.57 -6.55 1.57
CA ALA A 40 39.99 -5.35 2.31
C ALA A 40 38.80 -4.86 3.13
N THR A 41 38.89 -4.98 4.45
CA THR A 41 38.00 -4.34 5.41
C THR A 41 38.49 -2.93 5.66
N ASP A 42 37.87 -1.94 4.98
CA ASP A 42 37.99 -0.55 5.39
C ASP A 42 36.62 0.13 5.33
N TYR A 43 36.10 0.42 6.52
CA TYR A 43 34.78 1.02 6.78
C TYR A 43 34.84 2.56 6.85
N THR A 44 35.51 3.23 5.93
CA THR A 44 35.50 4.70 5.92
C THR A 44 35.46 5.22 4.49
N GLY A 45 34.31 5.76 4.06
CA GLY A 45 34.27 6.62 2.88
C GLY A 45 33.15 6.43 1.86
N TRP A 46 32.04 5.75 2.16
CA TRP A 46 30.92 5.70 1.23
C TRP A 46 29.98 6.89 1.46
N ARG A 47 30.17 7.96 0.70
CA ARG A 47 29.11 8.95 0.47
C ARG A 47 28.05 8.29 -0.41
N TYR A 48 26.94 7.87 0.21
CA TYR A 48 25.76 7.50 -0.55
C TYR A 48 25.11 8.78 -1.09
N GLU A 49 25.37 9.09 -2.34
CA GLU A 49 24.50 9.97 -3.09
C GLU A 49 23.18 9.19 -3.28
N ILE A 50 22.16 9.61 -2.54
CA ILE A 50 20.78 9.18 -2.78
C ILE A 50 20.37 9.83 -4.10
N CYS A 51 20.68 9.16 -5.21
CA CYS A 51 20.35 9.61 -6.54
C CYS A 51 18.87 9.41 -6.82
N GLY A 52 18.18 10.49 -7.03
CA GLY A 52 16.92 10.58 -7.71
C GLY A 52 15.70 10.69 -6.80
N PRO A 53 14.80 11.61 -7.10
CA PRO A 53 13.57 11.80 -6.34
C PRO A 53 12.60 10.67 -6.66
N THR A 54 12.57 9.65 -5.84
CA THR A 54 11.37 8.81 -5.79
C THR A 54 10.24 9.71 -5.34
N LYS A 55 9.29 9.92 -6.23
CA LYS A 55 8.12 10.76 -5.99
C LYS A 55 7.25 10.11 -4.93
N SER A 56 7.53 10.40 -3.67
CA SER A 56 6.65 10.00 -2.60
C SER A 56 5.37 10.81 -2.70
N CYS A 57 4.29 10.19 -2.32
CA CYS A 57 2.97 10.71 -2.49
C CYS A 57 2.50 11.26 -1.14
N GLU A 58 2.36 12.56 -1.02
CA GLU A 58 1.84 13.28 0.15
C GLU A 58 0.32 13.06 0.35
N THR A 59 -0.25 12.04 -0.27
CA THR A 59 -1.70 11.87 -0.37
C THR A 59 -2.39 11.75 0.99
N VAL A 60 -1.81 10.98 1.93
CA VAL A 60 -2.42 10.77 3.26
C VAL A 60 -2.34 12.07 4.08
N GLY A 61 -1.20 12.75 4.07
CA GLY A 61 -1.02 14.02 4.78
C GLY A 61 -1.94 15.13 4.24
N SER A 62 -2.05 15.25 2.91
CA SER A 62 -2.93 16.24 2.27
C SER A 62 -4.41 15.96 2.53
N LEU A 63 -4.81 14.69 2.55
CA LEU A 63 -6.18 14.31 2.90
C LEU A 63 -6.48 14.61 4.38
N ASN A 64 -5.55 14.29 5.29
CA ASN A 64 -5.67 14.67 6.70
C ASN A 64 -5.80 16.18 6.89
N ALA A 65 -5.02 16.97 6.14
CA ALA A 65 -5.14 18.43 6.19
C ALA A 65 -6.57 18.89 5.87
N CYS A 66 -7.24 18.27 4.89
CA CYS A 66 -8.64 18.56 4.59
C CYS A 66 -9.58 18.20 5.75
N PHE A 67 -9.39 17.04 6.38
CA PHE A 67 -10.21 16.61 7.53
C PHE A 67 -10.07 17.55 8.72
N PHE A 68 -8.85 17.87 9.13
CA PHE A 68 -8.59 18.78 10.25
C PHE A 68 -9.07 20.21 9.96
N ALA A 69 -8.84 20.69 8.73
CA ALA A 69 -9.28 22.01 8.32
C ALA A 69 -10.81 22.16 8.37
N LYS A 70 -11.53 21.12 7.93
CA LYS A 70 -13.01 21.06 7.97
C LYS A 70 -13.53 21.13 9.41
N LYS A 71 -12.76 20.63 10.39
CA LYS A 71 -13.10 20.70 11.82
C LYS A 71 -12.66 22.03 12.49
N GLY A 72 -12.07 22.96 11.73
CA GLY A 72 -11.69 24.29 12.21
C GLY A 72 -10.30 24.40 12.86
N PHE A 73 -9.48 23.36 12.81
CA PHE A 73 -8.11 23.42 13.32
C PHE A 73 -7.21 24.27 12.41
N LEU A 74 -6.16 24.88 12.98
CA LEU A 74 -5.07 25.45 12.21
C LEU A 74 -4.13 24.33 11.78
N VAL A 75 -3.90 24.18 10.50
CA VAL A 75 -3.12 23.08 9.94
C VAL A 75 -1.87 23.61 9.23
N GLU A 76 -0.71 23.11 9.65
CA GLU A 76 0.55 23.33 8.96
C GLU A 76 1.06 22.01 8.38
N LEU A 77 1.07 21.87 7.05
CA LEU A 77 1.56 20.69 6.35
C LEU A 77 2.99 20.94 5.86
N TYR A 78 3.91 20.08 6.27
CA TYR A 78 5.32 20.16 5.91
C TYR A 78 5.72 19.00 5.00
N GLU A 79 6.36 19.31 3.88
CA GLU A 79 6.88 18.35 2.92
C GLU A 79 8.37 18.63 2.65
N ALA A 80 9.17 17.57 2.66
CA ALA A 80 10.62 17.67 2.45
C ALA A 80 11.01 18.00 1.00
N ARG A 81 10.11 17.81 0.05
CA ARG A 81 10.33 18.00 -1.40
C ARG A 81 9.72 19.30 -1.89
N GLU A 82 10.08 19.63 -3.14
CA GLU A 82 9.42 20.70 -3.87
C GLU A 82 7.96 20.39 -4.16
N ASP A 83 7.16 21.41 -4.39
CA ASP A 83 5.75 21.27 -4.77
C ASP A 83 5.63 20.51 -6.09
N ILE A 84 5.02 19.34 -6.06
CA ILE A 84 4.78 18.49 -7.23
C ILE A 84 3.99 19.20 -8.34
N ARG A 85 3.24 20.25 -8.01
CA ARG A 85 2.46 21.06 -8.96
C ARG A 85 3.36 21.98 -9.78
N ALA A 86 4.49 22.43 -9.22
CA ALA A 86 5.48 23.28 -9.86
C ALA A 86 6.55 22.52 -10.64
N ALA A 87 6.72 21.22 -10.40
CA ALA A 87 7.72 20.41 -11.06
C ALA A 87 7.52 20.35 -12.58
N LYS A 88 8.53 20.83 -13.34
CA LYS A 88 8.49 20.95 -14.80
C LYS A 88 8.43 19.63 -15.57
N SER A 89 8.89 18.56 -15.00
CA SER A 89 8.73 17.22 -15.53
C SER A 89 8.74 16.19 -14.41
N VAL A 90 7.80 15.27 -14.51
CA VAL A 90 7.78 14.10 -13.66
C VAL A 90 8.76 13.10 -14.29
N SER A 91 10.07 13.18 -13.99
CA SER A 91 11.01 12.16 -14.44
C SER A 91 10.72 10.84 -13.74
N GLY A 92 10.40 9.82 -14.51
CA GLY A 92 9.94 8.51 -14.04
C GLY A 92 8.41 8.43 -14.01
N ARG A 93 7.89 7.29 -14.43
CA ARG A 93 6.45 7.01 -14.40
C ARG A 93 6.06 6.65 -12.97
N SER A 94 4.92 7.14 -12.55
CA SER A 94 4.37 6.83 -11.23
C SER A 94 3.51 5.58 -11.35
N ILE A 95 3.71 4.59 -10.47
CA ILE A 95 2.81 3.44 -10.37
C ILE A 95 1.38 3.94 -10.18
N ASN A 96 0.45 3.44 -10.98
CA ASN A 96 -0.96 3.72 -10.79
C ASN A 96 -1.46 3.11 -9.49
N LEU A 97 -2.36 3.81 -8.86
CA LEU A 97 -3.01 3.39 -7.62
C LEU A 97 -4.34 2.72 -7.94
N ALA A 98 -4.64 1.65 -7.23
CA ALA A 98 -5.95 1.00 -7.26
C ALA A 98 -6.83 1.61 -6.17
N LEU A 99 -7.67 2.58 -6.53
CA LEU A 99 -8.59 3.22 -5.59
C LEU A 99 -9.82 2.31 -5.39
N SER A 100 -10.02 1.84 -4.17
CA SER A 100 -11.13 0.97 -3.77
C SER A 100 -12.22 1.75 -3.06
N HIS A 101 -13.32 1.08 -2.72
CA HIS A 101 -14.43 1.65 -1.95
C HIS A 101 -13.97 2.32 -0.64
N ARG A 102 -13.04 1.70 0.08
CA ARG A 102 -12.44 2.22 1.32
C ARG A 102 -11.82 3.61 1.14
N GLY A 103 -10.97 3.77 0.14
CA GLY A 103 -10.38 5.08 -0.18
C GLY A 103 -11.40 6.09 -0.69
N ARG A 104 -12.41 5.64 -1.44
CA ARG A 104 -13.49 6.50 -1.94
C ARG A 104 -14.34 7.08 -0.82
N GLN A 105 -14.66 6.30 0.23
CA GLN A 105 -15.40 6.79 1.40
C GLN A 105 -14.67 7.96 2.09
N ALA A 106 -13.36 7.87 2.27
CA ALA A 106 -12.57 8.94 2.84
C ALA A 106 -12.58 10.21 1.95
N LEU A 107 -12.48 10.04 0.63
CA LEU A 107 -12.59 11.15 -0.32
C LEU A 107 -13.99 11.77 -0.33
N GLN A 108 -15.04 10.96 -0.20
CA GLN A 108 -16.42 11.41 -0.11
C GLN A 108 -16.66 12.29 1.11
N ALA A 109 -16.10 11.91 2.28
CA ALA A 109 -16.23 12.66 3.53
C ALA A 109 -15.71 14.11 3.42
N VAL A 110 -14.73 14.36 2.54
CA VAL A 110 -14.20 15.70 2.25
C VAL A 110 -14.68 16.30 0.93
N GLY A 111 -15.65 15.66 0.24
CA GLY A 111 -16.27 16.15 -0.98
C GLY A 111 -15.38 16.08 -2.23
N LEU A 112 -14.43 15.15 -2.27
CA LEU A 112 -13.48 14.98 -3.38
C LEU A 112 -13.74 13.74 -4.24
N GLU A 113 -14.64 12.86 -3.84
CA GLU A 113 -14.86 11.56 -4.51
C GLU A 113 -15.21 11.76 -5.99
N ASP A 114 -16.23 12.54 -6.32
CA ASP A 114 -16.69 12.71 -7.70
C ASP A 114 -15.58 13.23 -8.61
N LYS A 115 -14.79 14.18 -8.12
CA LYS A 115 -13.69 14.77 -8.87
C LYS A 115 -12.58 13.75 -9.17
N ILE A 116 -12.31 12.83 -8.26
CA ILE A 116 -11.28 11.80 -8.43
C ILE A 116 -11.82 10.64 -9.26
N VAL A 117 -13.05 10.21 -9.03
CA VAL A 117 -13.69 9.11 -9.77
C VAL A 117 -13.78 9.41 -11.26
N THR A 118 -14.13 10.65 -11.64
CA THR A 118 -14.18 11.07 -13.05
C THR A 118 -12.82 11.03 -13.76
N LYS A 119 -11.72 11.05 -13.01
CA LYS A 119 -10.35 10.94 -13.52
C LYS A 119 -9.76 9.53 -13.35
N GLY A 120 -10.54 8.56 -12.92
CA GLY A 120 -10.14 7.17 -12.77
C GLY A 120 -10.68 6.29 -13.89
N ILE A 121 -9.97 5.23 -14.23
CA ILE A 121 -10.43 4.21 -15.19
C ILE A 121 -10.98 3.03 -14.40
N PRO A 122 -12.28 2.67 -14.55
CA PRO A 122 -12.86 1.56 -13.82
C PRO A 122 -12.34 0.21 -14.34
N MET A 123 -11.90 -0.64 -13.41
CA MET A 123 -11.48 -2.01 -13.66
C MET A 123 -12.45 -2.95 -12.94
N TYR A 124 -13.21 -3.76 -13.69
CA TYR A 124 -14.26 -4.62 -13.15
C TYR A 124 -13.75 -6.02 -12.80
N ALA A 125 -12.62 -6.42 -13.38
CA ALA A 125 -12.05 -7.74 -13.16
C ALA A 125 -10.52 -7.73 -13.32
N ARG A 126 -9.91 -8.85 -12.90
CA ARG A 126 -8.53 -9.21 -13.25
C ARG A 126 -8.56 -9.96 -14.58
N MET A 127 -7.76 -9.55 -15.57
CA MET A 127 -7.53 -10.29 -16.81
C MET A 127 -6.26 -11.11 -16.66
N ILE A 128 -6.37 -12.41 -16.62
CA ILE A 128 -5.25 -13.33 -16.45
C ILE A 128 -4.68 -13.72 -17.82
N HIS A 129 -3.36 -13.62 -17.94
CA HIS A 129 -2.58 -13.96 -19.11
C HIS A 129 -1.68 -15.19 -18.85
N PRO A 130 -2.20 -16.41 -18.97
CA PRO A 130 -1.39 -17.62 -18.80
C PRO A 130 -0.37 -17.75 -19.94
N VAL A 131 0.68 -18.55 -19.71
CA VAL A 131 1.72 -18.79 -20.74
C VAL A 131 1.15 -19.43 -22.02
N ASN A 132 0.10 -20.25 -21.89
CA ASN A 132 -0.56 -20.90 -23.04
C ASN A 132 -1.38 -19.94 -23.94
N GLY A 133 -1.47 -18.66 -23.58
CA GLY A 133 -2.13 -17.63 -24.38
C GLY A 133 -3.65 -17.52 -24.24
N THR A 134 -4.32 -18.44 -23.55
CA THR A 134 -5.79 -18.39 -23.38
C THR A 134 -6.17 -17.48 -22.21
N LYS A 135 -6.49 -16.23 -22.50
CA LYS A 135 -6.87 -15.23 -21.50
C LYS A 135 -8.22 -15.54 -20.88
N TYR A 136 -8.37 -15.24 -19.58
CA TYR A 136 -9.65 -15.32 -18.89
C TYR A 136 -9.76 -14.25 -17.81
N SER A 137 -10.99 -13.83 -17.48
CA SER A 137 -11.25 -12.80 -16.49
C SER A 137 -11.73 -13.39 -15.17
N ILE A 138 -11.35 -12.72 -14.07
CA ILE A 138 -11.82 -13.02 -12.72
C ILE A 138 -12.45 -11.75 -12.17
N PRO A 139 -13.79 -11.64 -12.09
CA PRO A 139 -14.48 -10.47 -11.57
C PRO A 139 -14.10 -10.14 -10.13
N TYR A 140 -14.08 -8.86 -9.77
CA TYR A 140 -13.90 -8.42 -8.39
C TYR A 140 -15.14 -8.66 -7.53
N GLY A 141 -16.32 -8.65 -8.14
CA GLY A 141 -17.57 -8.85 -7.43
C GLY A 141 -18.79 -8.83 -8.36
N LYS A 142 -19.89 -8.21 -7.93
CA LYS A 142 -21.09 -8.02 -8.76
C LYS A 142 -20.81 -7.06 -9.93
N ARG A 143 -21.73 -7.03 -10.93
CA ARG A 143 -21.51 -6.31 -12.21
C ARG A 143 -21.10 -4.84 -12.08
N ASP A 144 -21.54 -4.16 -11.03
CA ASP A 144 -21.28 -2.72 -10.82
C ASP A 144 -20.09 -2.44 -9.88
N GLN A 145 -19.42 -3.48 -9.40
CA GLN A 145 -18.30 -3.34 -8.48
C GLN A 145 -16.99 -3.29 -9.25
N CYS A 146 -16.26 -2.20 -9.06
CA CYS A 146 -14.96 -1.97 -9.69
C CYS A 146 -13.97 -1.33 -8.72
N ILE A 147 -12.70 -1.45 -9.04
CA ILE A 147 -11.64 -0.60 -8.51
C ILE A 147 -11.23 0.38 -9.59
N LEU A 148 -10.74 1.56 -9.20
CA LEU A 148 -10.35 2.58 -10.17
C LEU A 148 -8.83 2.61 -10.32
N SER A 149 -8.34 2.57 -11.55
CA SER A 149 -6.94 2.94 -11.82
C SER A 149 -6.83 4.46 -11.79
N VAL A 150 -6.03 4.99 -10.86
CA VAL A 150 -5.84 6.44 -10.67
C VAL A 150 -4.35 6.75 -10.74
N GLU A 151 -4.00 7.77 -11.52
CA GLU A 151 -2.62 8.23 -11.58
C GLU A 151 -2.25 8.92 -10.25
N ARG A 152 -1.19 8.43 -9.60
CA ARG A 152 -0.73 8.91 -8.29
C ARG A 152 -0.43 10.41 -8.27
N ALA A 153 0.27 10.90 -9.29
CA ALA A 153 0.66 12.32 -9.36
C ALA A 153 -0.56 13.23 -9.44
N ASN A 154 -1.57 12.86 -10.24
CA ASN A 154 -2.81 13.63 -10.36
C ASN A 154 -3.62 13.60 -9.06
N LEU A 155 -3.73 12.44 -8.41
CA LEU A 155 -4.40 12.33 -7.11
C LEU A 155 -3.75 13.26 -6.08
N ASN A 156 -2.42 13.27 -6.00
CA ASN A 156 -1.68 14.10 -5.06
C ASN A 156 -1.90 15.59 -5.33
N LYS A 157 -1.80 16.03 -6.59
CA LYS A 157 -2.09 17.42 -6.99
C LYS A 157 -3.51 17.85 -6.59
N GLU A 158 -4.49 16.97 -6.78
CA GLU A 158 -5.89 17.26 -6.43
C GLU A 158 -6.10 17.40 -4.92
N LEU A 159 -5.44 16.56 -4.12
CA LEU A 159 -5.51 16.65 -2.65
C LEU A 159 -4.81 17.89 -2.12
N LEU A 160 -3.62 18.25 -2.63
CA LEU A 160 -2.94 19.49 -2.28
C LEU A 160 -3.77 20.72 -2.64
N ASN A 161 -4.35 20.75 -3.85
CA ASN A 161 -5.23 21.82 -4.27
C ASN A 161 -6.49 21.93 -3.41
N ALA A 162 -6.99 20.80 -2.90
CA ALA A 162 -8.14 20.81 -2.01
C ALA A 162 -7.77 21.31 -0.62
N ALA A 163 -6.65 20.89 -0.06
CA ALA A 163 -6.16 21.34 1.23
C ALA A 163 -5.88 22.86 1.23
N GLU A 164 -5.24 23.38 0.18
CA GLU A 164 -4.91 24.80 0.05
C GLU A 164 -6.13 25.74 -0.04
N LYS A 165 -7.31 25.22 -0.42
CA LYS A 165 -8.55 26.01 -0.44
C LYS A 165 -9.06 26.41 0.95
N TYR A 166 -8.65 25.71 1.99
CA TYR A 166 -9.01 26.06 3.34
C TYR A 166 -8.11 27.18 3.85
N SER A 167 -8.70 28.28 4.32
CA SER A 167 -7.98 29.47 4.84
C SER A 167 -7.15 29.16 6.09
N ASN A 168 -7.47 28.09 6.80
CA ASN A 168 -6.80 27.60 8.00
C ASN A 168 -5.72 26.53 7.71
N VAL A 169 -5.34 26.31 6.44
CA VAL A 169 -4.27 25.40 6.04
C VAL A 169 -3.09 26.19 5.47
N LYS A 170 -1.88 25.85 5.89
CA LYS A 170 -0.63 26.35 5.31
C LYS A 170 0.24 25.19 4.85
N LEU A 171 0.70 25.27 3.59
CA LEU A 171 1.58 24.28 2.98
C LEU A 171 3.03 24.77 3.00
N HIS A 172 3.95 23.94 3.47
CA HIS A 172 5.37 24.24 3.56
C HIS A 172 6.16 23.16 2.80
N PHE A 173 6.59 23.46 1.59
CA PHE A 173 7.43 22.58 0.78
C PHE A 173 8.91 22.80 1.08
N GLU A 174 9.76 21.82 0.72
CA GLU A 174 11.21 21.84 0.94
C GLU A 174 11.61 22.01 2.42
N HIS A 175 10.78 21.45 3.31
CA HIS A 175 10.99 21.48 4.77
C HIS A 175 11.11 20.05 5.29
N LYS A 176 12.34 19.57 5.44
CA LYS A 176 12.66 18.23 5.95
C LYS A 176 12.69 18.24 7.48
N LEU A 177 11.90 17.40 8.12
CA LEU A 177 11.95 17.21 9.58
C LEU A 177 13.31 16.64 9.99
N THR A 178 14.04 17.34 10.83
CA THR A 178 15.35 16.94 11.37
C THR A 178 15.31 16.56 12.83
N ASP A 179 14.46 17.22 13.61
CA ASP A 179 14.24 16.87 15.01
C ASP A 179 12.78 17.11 15.42
N CYS A 180 12.34 16.34 16.42
CA CYS A 180 10.99 16.42 16.94
C CYS A 180 11.01 16.06 18.43
N ASN A 181 10.46 16.93 19.26
CA ASN A 181 10.20 16.67 20.67
C ASN A 181 8.69 16.59 20.88
N VAL A 182 8.17 15.37 21.05
CA VAL A 182 6.73 15.13 21.19
C VAL A 182 6.21 15.69 22.53
N ASP A 183 6.99 15.61 23.60
CA ASP A 183 6.56 16.07 24.92
C ASP A 183 6.26 17.57 24.92
N SER A 184 7.12 18.36 24.29
CA SER A 184 6.93 19.81 24.14
C SER A 184 6.13 20.22 22.90
N GLY A 185 5.81 19.31 21.97
CA GLY A 185 5.19 19.63 20.69
C GLY A 185 6.09 20.39 19.71
N THR A 186 7.42 20.38 19.94
CA THR A 186 8.37 21.17 19.14
C THR A 186 8.89 20.36 17.98
N LEU A 187 8.85 20.94 16.76
CA LEU A 187 9.41 20.36 15.54
C LEU A 187 10.47 21.30 14.95
N VAL A 188 11.55 20.72 14.44
CA VAL A 188 12.63 21.44 13.76
C VAL A 188 12.75 20.93 12.34
N PHE A 189 12.62 21.84 11.40
CA PHE A 189 12.73 21.56 9.97
C PHE A 189 13.97 22.23 9.38
N GLN A 190 14.63 21.50 8.50
CA GLN A 190 15.66 22.03 7.63
C GLN A 190 15.03 22.39 6.29
N GLY A 191 15.05 23.65 5.95
CA GLY A 191 14.60 24.15 4.66
C GLY A 191 15.73 24.25 3.65
N ASN A 192 15.40 24.76 2.46
CA ASN A 192 16.37 25.02 1.40
C ASN A 192 17.51 25.93 1.88
N ARG A 193 18.71 25.71 1.35
CA ARG A 193 19.94 26.46 1.65
C ARG A 193 20.37 26.43 3.12
N GLY A 194 19.91 25.40 3.87
CA GLY A 194 20.29 25.21 5.27
C GLY A 194 19.51 26.09 6.27
N SER A 195 18.43 26.74 5.84
CA SER A 195 17.54 27.46 6.77
C SER A 195 16.93 26.48 7.77
N VAL A 196 16.81 26.91 9.03
CA VAL A 196 16.19 26.13 10.09
C VAL A 196 14.91 26.82 10.52
N LYS A 197 13.80 26.08 10.49
CA LYS A 197 12.49 26.53 11.00
C LYS A 197 12.11 25.69 12.20
N GLN A 198 11.85 26.35 13.33
CA GLN A 198 11.27 25.71 14.51
C GLN A 198 9.79 26.10 14.61
N THR A 199 8.94 25.13 14.94
CA THR A 199 7.49 25.35 15.17
C THR A 199 7.02 24.54 16.34
N HIS A 200 5.78 24.84 16.77
CA HIS A 200 5.11 24.14 17.85
C HIS A 200 3.73 23.65 17.37
N ALA A 201 3.33 22.45 17.81
CA ALA A 201 2.05 21.86 17.51
C ALA A 201 1.41 21.23 18.75
N ASP A 202 0.10 21.32 18.87
CA ASP A 202 -0.70 20.63 19.88
C ASP A 202 -0.84 19.14 19.54
N LEU A 203 -0.88 18.81 18.23
CA LEU A 203 -0.88 17.45 17.70
C LEU A 203 0.09 17.33 16.53
N ILE A 204 0.94 16.31 16.56
CA ILE A 204 1.85 15.95 15.49
C ILE A 204 1.29 14.72 14.75
N VAL A 205 1.07 14.83 13.45
CA VAL A 205 0.60 13.74 12.59
C VAL A 205 1.71 13.30 11.66
N GLY A 206 2.27 12.12 11.88
CA GLY A 206 3.32 11.53 11.05
C GLY A 206 2.73 10.80 9.85
N CYS A 207 2.81 11.41 8.67
CA CYS A 207 2.46 10.84 7.37
C CYS A 207 3.68 10.74 6.45
N ASP A 208 4.88 10.68 7.01
CA ASP A 208 6.18 10.83 6.34
C ASP A 208 6.76 9.51 5.81
N GLY A 209 5.86 8.54 5.49
CA GLY A 209 6.17 7.36 4.71
C GLY A 209 6.92 6.26 5.46
N ALA A 210 7.31 5.20 4.72
CA ALA A 210 7.91 4.00 5.28
C ALA A 210 9.19 4.24 6.08
N PHE A 211 9.91 5.35 5.82
CA PHE A 211 11.15 5.74 6.52
C PHE A 211 10.95 6.88 7.51
N SER A 212 9.76 7.02 8.01
CA SER A 212 9.28 8.08 8.87
C SER A 212 10.29 8.57 9.90
N SER A 213 10.54 9.88 9.87
CA SER A 213 11.33 10.59 10.90
C SER A 213 10.53 10.79 12.17
N VAL A 214 9.20 10.94 12.06
CA VAL A 214 8.29 11.00 13.21
C VAL A 214 8.29 9.66 13.95
N ARG A 215 8.17 8.52 13.23
CA ARG A 215 8.25 7.18 13.86
C ARG A 215 9.55 6.95 14.62
N LYS A 216 10.68 7.53 14.19
CA LYS A 216 11.94 7.43 14.93
C LYS A 216 11.86 7.99 16.35
N GLN A 217 10.94 8.91 16.64
CA GLN A 217 10.75 9.43 18.00
C GLN A 217 10.15 8.37 18.93
N PHE A 218 9.32 7.47 18.40
CA PHE A 218 8.77 6.34 19.15
C PHE A 218 9.86 5.39 19.65
N LEU A 219 10.97 5.25 18.92
CA LEU A 219 12.12 4.44 19.36
C LEU A 219 12.82 4.99 20.59
N LYS A 220 12.63 6.26 20.94
CA LYS A 220 13.17 6.87 22.16
C LYS A 220 12.37 6.48 23.41
N LYS A 221 11.17 5.91 23.22
CA LYS A 221 10.29 5.48 24.30
C LYS A 221 10.39 3.97 24.54
N ILE A 222 10.17 3.55 25.79
CA ILE A 222 10.19 2.14 26.19
C ILE A 222 8.97 1.40 25.61
N ARG A 223 9.17 0.16 25.14
CA ARG A 223 8.12 -0.76 24.66
C ARG A 223 7.51 -0.41 23.29
N PHE A 224 8.20 0.34 22.45
CA PHE A 224 7.81 0.45 21.04
C PHE A 224 8.50 -0.65 20.22
N ASN A 225 7.71 -1.56 19.67
CA ASN A 225 8.18 -2.57 18.74
C ASN A 225 7.73 -2.20 17.33
N TYR A 226 8.63 -2.29 16.36
CA TYR A 226 8.27 -2.18 14.95
C TYR A 226 9.11 -3.14 14.11
N SER A 227 8.56 -3.57 13.01
CA SER A 227 9.28 -4.31 11.98
C SER A 227 9.37 -3.49 10.71
N HIS A 228 10.53 -3.54 10.05
CA HIS A 228 10.82 -2.89 8.79
C HIS A 228 11.50 -3.92 7.90
N VAL A 229 10.72 -4.62 7.09
CA VAL A 229 11.17 -5.82 6.39
C VAL A 229 11.15 -5.59 4.89
N TYR A 230 12.31 -5.78 4.26
CA TYR A 230 12.41 -5.90 2.81
C TYR A 230 12.06 -7.32 2.38
N ILE A 231 11.21 -7.43 1.38
CA ILE A 231 10.98 -8.75 0.79
C ILE A 231 12.06 -9.08 -0.25
N PRO A 232 12.36 -10.38 -0.51
CA PRO A 232 13.40 -10.77 -1.46
C PRO A 232 13.03 -10.54 -2.93
N HIS A 233 12.03 -9.71 -3.19
CA HIS A 233 11.55 -9.35 -4.53
C HIS A 233 11.66 -7.85 -4.72
N GLY A 234 12.12 -7.47 -5.91
CA GLY A 234 12.06 -6.11 -6.40
C GLY A 234 10.98 -5.94 -7.47
N TYR A 235 10.86 -4.72 -7.98
CA TYR A 235 10.01 -4.44 -9.13
C TYR A 235 10.68 -3.49 -10.11
N LYS A 236 10.27 -3.61 -11.37
CA LYS A 236 10.60 -2.67 -12.45
C LYS A 236 9.34 -2.18 -13.13
N GLU A 237 9.36 -0.92 -13.52
CA GLU A 237 8.27 -0.31 -14.30
C GLU A 237 8.61 -0.30 -15.78
N LEU A 238 7.66 -0.74 -16.58
CA LEU A 238 7.69 -0.72 -18.03
C LEU A 238 6.41 -0.05 -18.55
N THR A 239 6.35 0.25 -19.82
CA THR A 239 5.15 0.85 -20.40
C THR A 239 4.73 0.18 -21.67
N ILE A 240 3.43 -0.04 -21.78
CA ILE A 240 2.78 -0.35 -23.05
C ILE A 240 2.23 0.98 -23.59
N PRO A 241 2.75 1.49 -24.71
CA PRO A 241 2.26 2.71 -25.33
C PRO A 241 0.88 2.51 -25.96
N PRO A 242 0.12 3.59 -26.18
CA PRO A 242 -1.11 3.51 -26.96
C PRO A 242 -0.82 3.03 -28.38
N LYS A 243 -1.74 2.24 -28.96
CA LYS A 243 -1.65 1.72 -30.32
C LYS A 243 -2.64 2.46 -31.21
N ASN A 244 -2.17 3.15 -32.24
CA ASN A 244 -3.00 3.95 -33.14
C ASN A 244 -3.90 4.98 -32.41
N GLY A 245 -3.42 5.55 -31.31
CA GLY A 245 -4.17 6.50 -30.50
C GLY A 245 -5.24 5.85 -29.60
N GLU A 246 -5.31 4.51 -29.52
CA GLU A 246 -6.23 3.75 -28.68
C GLU A 246 -5.47 2.85 -27.70
N PHE A 247 -6.19 2.32 -26.72
CA PHE A 247 -5.63 1.36 -25.78
C PHE A 247 -5.14 0.11 -26.52
N ALA A 248 -3.93 -0.36 -26.20
CA ALA A 248 -3.37 -1.58 -26.80
C ALA A 248 -3.99 -2.88 -26.24
N MET A 249 -4.70 -2.79 -25.11
CA MET A 249 -5.45 -3.87 -24.46
C MET A 249 -6.76 -3.31 -23.89
N GLU A 250 -7.64 -4.19 -23.42
CA GLU A 250 -8.90 -3.78 -22.76
C GLU A 250 -8.63 -2.94 -21.49
N PRO A 251 -9.08 -1.70 -21.42
CA PRO A 251 -8.72 -0.80 -20.30
C PRO A 251 -9.47 -1.09 -19.00
N ASN A 252 -10.59 -1.82 -19.07
CA ASN A 252 -11.44 -2.03 -17.90
C ASN A 252 -11.06 -3.28 -17.07
N TYR A 253 -9.77 -3.64 -17.12
CA TYR A 253 -9.20 -4.77 -16.39
C TYR A 253 -7.85 -4.42 -15.77
N LEU A 254 -7.56 -5.05 -14.61
CA LEU A 254 -6.20 -5.23 -14.14
C LEU A 254 -5.60 -6.45 -14.86
N HIS A 255 -4.67 -6.23 -15.78
CA HIS A 255 -3.99 -7.31 -16.46
C HIS A 255 -2.91 -7.94 -15.57
N ILE A 256 -2.85 -9.28 -15.53
CA ILE A 256 -1.92 -10.03 -14.69
C ILE A 256 -1.32 -11.18 -15.50
N TRP A 257 0.01 -11.27 -15.53
CA TRP A 257 0.78 -12.38 -16.06
C TRP A 257 1.40 -13.18 -14.89
N PRO A 258 0.73 -14.22 -14.38
CA PRO A 258 1.25 -15.03 -13.27
C PRO A 258 2.33 -16.01 -13.78
N ARG A 259 3.47 -16.09 -13.07
CA ARG A 259 4.62 -16.94 -13.46
C ARG A 259 5.22 -17.68 -12.24
N ASN A 260 4.40 -18.10 -11.30
CA ASN A 260 4.76 -18.84 -10.07
C ASN A 260 5.71 -18.09 -9.12
N THR A 261 6.94 -17.83 -9.52
CA THR A 261 7.95 -17.14 -8.68
C THR A 261 7.94 -15.63 -8.87
N PHE A 262 7.44 -15.15 -10.01
CA PHE A 262 7.35 -13.74 -10.37
C PHE A 262 6.03 -13.45 -11.10
N MET A 263 5.72 -12.20 -11.31
CA MET A 263 4.52 -11.79 -12.07
C MET A 263 4.72 -10.41 -12.68
N MET A 264 3.97 -10.13 -13.74
CA MET A 264 3.81 -8.79 -14.28
C MET A 264 2.34 -8.37 -14.18
N ILE A 265 2.10 -7.12 -13.87
CA ILE A 265 0.75 -6.52 -13.90
C ILE A 265 0.75 -5.31 -14.82
N ALA A 266 -0.42 -4.93 -15.33
CA ALA A 266 -0.58 -3.70 -16.09
C ALA A 266 -1.89 -3.00 -15.74
N LEU A 267 -1.79 -1.69 -15.48
CA LEU A 267 -2.91 -0.81 -15.17
C LEU A 267 -3.05 0.27 -16.26
N PRO A 268 -4.28 0.60 -16.67
CA PRO A 268 -4.53 1.60 -17.71
C PRO A 268 -4.30 3.03 -17.21
N ASN A 269 -3.84 3.91 -18.12
CA ASN A 269 -3.65 5.34 -17.92
C ASN A 269 -4.62 6.16 -18.78
N LEU A 270 -4.90 7.40 -18.38
CA LEU A 270 -5.78 8.31 -19.14
C LEU A 270 -5.22 8.67 -20.52
N ASP A 271 -3.90 8.64 -20.71
CA ASP A 271 -3.24 8.82 -22.00
C ASP A 271 -3.32 7.60 -22.92
N LYS A 272 -4.14 6.61 -22.53
CA LYS A 272 -4.33 5.33 -23.22
C LYS A 272 -3.12 4.40 -23.21
N SER A 273 -2.08 4.70 -22.47
CA SER A 273 -0.97 3.77 -22.18
C SER A 273 -1.34 2.83 -21.02
N PHE A 274 -0.49 1.81 -20.77
CA PHE A 274 -0.55 1.01 -19.55
C PHE A 274 0.78 1.09 -18.81
N THR A 275 0.72 1.31 -17.50
CA THR A 275 1.87 1.13 -16.63
C THR A 275 1.99 -0.35 -16.27
N CYS A 276 3.08 -0.97 -16.70
CA CYS A 276 3.40 -2.36 -16.41
C CYS A 276 4.40 -2.42 -15.25
N THR A 277 4.16 -3.31 -14.30
CA THR A 277 5.07 -3.55 -13.19
C THR A 277 5.46 -5.02 -13.14
N LEU A 278 6.74 -5.30 -13.37
CA LEU A 278 7.31 -6.63 -13.24
C LEU A 278 7.86 -6.81 -11.83
N PHE A 279 7.30 -7.75 -11.07
CA PHE A 279 7.76 -8.16 -9.74
C PHE A 279 8.51 -9.47 -9.86
N MET A 280 9.78 -9.49 -9.41
CA MET A 280 10.65 -10.65 -9.55
C MET A 280 11.70 -10.68 -8.42
N PRO A 281 12.23 -11.87 -8.02
CA PRO A 281 13.37 -11.95 -7.12
C PRO A 281 14.57 -11.13 -7.64
N PHE A 282 15.28 -10.48 -6.74
CA PHE A 282 16.49 -9.71 -7.12
C PHE A 282 17.51 -10.58 -7.84
N GLU A 283 17.70 -11.82 -7.39
CA GLU A 283 18.60 -12.79 -8.01
C GLU A 283 18.27 -13.07 -9.49
N ASP A 284 17.01 -12.98 -9.89
CA ASP A 284 16.59 -13.16 -11.27
C ASP A 284 16.75 -11.87 -12.10
N PHE A 285 16.60 -10.68 -11.48
CA PHE A 285 16.97 -9.42 -12.12
C PHE A 285 18.47 -9.34 -12.41
N ASP A 286 19.31 -9.83 -11.50
CA ASP A 286 20.78 -9.79 -11.63
C ASP A 286 21.30 -10.68 -12.78
N LYS A 287 20.52 -11.65 -13.24
CA LYS A 287 20.83 -12.48 -14.42
C LYS A 287 20.59 -11.77 -15.75
N LEU A 288 19.82 -10.68 -15.75
CA LEU A 288 19.41 -9.95 -16.95
C LEU A 288 20.29 -8.71 -17.14
N CYS A 289 21.48 -8.90 -17.68
CA CYS A 289 22.48 -7.83 -17.82
C CYS A 289 22.48 -7.16 -19.21
N LYS A 290 21.85 -7.80 -20.22
CA LYS A 290 21.85 -7.34 -21.62
C LYS A 290 20.45 -7.30 -22.20
N GLY A 291 20.22 -6.40 -23.16
CA GLY A 291 18.90 -6.27 -23.81
C GLY A 291 18.41 -7.55 -24.50
N GLU A 292 19.33 -8.34 -25.06
CA GLU A 292 19.03 -9.63 -25.69
C GLU A 292 18.57 -10.67 -24.67
N GLU A 293 19.20 -10.69 -23.50
CA GLU A 293 18.81 -11.58 -22.38
C GLU A 293 17.42 -11.22 -21.87
N VAL A 294 17.11 -9.93 -21.74
CA VAL A 294 15.79 -9.42 -21.40
C VAL A 294 14.76 -9.85 -22.45
N LEU A 295 15.07 -9.69 -23.73
CA LEU A 295 14.15 -10.08 -24.81
C LEU A 295 13.87 -11.57 -24.80
N GLU A 296 14.89 -12.41 -24.59
CA GLU A 296 14.73 -13.87 -24.51
C GLU A 296 13.95 -14.30 -23.28
N PHE A 297 14.18 -13.64 -22.12
CA PHE A 297 13.37 -13.82 -20.92
C PHE A 297 11.89 -13.51 -21.17
N PHE A 298 11.60 -12.39 -21.86
CA PHE A 298 10.22 -12.02 -22.19
C PHE A 298 9.60 -12.94 -23.22
N LYS A 299 10.36 -13.45 -24.22
CA LYS A 299 9.88 -14.47 -25.18
C LYS A 299 9.45 -15.75 -24.47
N THR A 300 10.20 -16.16 -23.49
CA THR A 300 9.93 -17.39 -22.74
C THR A 300 8.74 -17.22 -21.78
N HIS A 301 8.69 -16.09 -21.07
CA HIS A 301 7.75 -15.94 -19.97
C HIS A 301 6.55 -15.04 -20.27
N PHE A 302 6.68 -14.06 -21.16
CA PHE A 302 5.67 -13.06 -21.48
C PHE A 302 5.50 -12.85 -23.00
N PRO A 303 5.34 -13.91 -23.79
CA PRO A 303 5.40 -13.82 -25.27
C PRO A 303 4.36 -12.85 -25.86
N ASP A 304 3.17 -12.78 -25.25
CA ASP A 304 2.09 -11.90 -25.68
C ASP A 304 2.34 -10.41 -25.34
N SER A 305 3.27 -10.11 -24.45
CA SER A 305 3.59 -8.73 -24.05
C SER A 305 4.64 -8.04 -24.93
N ILE A 306 5.47 -8.79 -25.68
CA ILE A 306 6.60 -8.24 -26.42
C ILE A 306 6.14 -7.25 -27.50
N LEU A 307 5.11 -7.61 -28.27
CA LEU A 307 4.56 -6.73 -29.30
C LEU A 307 3.81 -5.52 -28.71
N LEU A 308 3.36 -5.62 -27.46
CA LEU A 308 2.70 -4.54 -26.73
C LEU A 308 3.71 -3.54 -26.20
N LEU A 309 4.80 -4.03 -25.61
CA LEU A 309 5.89 -3.19 -25.05
C LEU A 309 6.76 -2.58 -26.17
N GLY A 310 6.93 -3.30 -27.29
CA GLY A 310 7.90 -3.02 -28.33
C GLY A 310 9.27 -3.61 -27.98
N PRO A 311 9.86 -4.46 -28.84
CA PRO A 311 11.08 -5.20 -28.52
C PRO A 311 12.29 -4.27 -28.28
N ASP A 312 12.40 -3.16 -28.99
CA ASP A 312 13.51 -2.21 -28.84
C ASP A 312 13.32 -1.33 -27.59
N ASN A 313 12.10 -0.87 -27.34
CA ASN A 313 11.76 -0.15 -26.09
C ASN A 313 12.01 -1.03 -24.87
N LEU A 314 11.64 -2.31 -24.92
CA LEU A 314 11.87 -3.24 -23.83
C LEU A 314 13.35 -3.36 -23.46
N LYS A 315 14.25 -3.47 -24.47
CA LYS A 315 15.70 -3.56 -24.26
C LYS A 315 16.30 -2.33 -23.60
N THR A 316 15.76 -1.15 -23.88
CA THR A 316 16.24 0.13 -23.34
C THR A 316 15.57 0.47 -22.02
N ASP A 317 14.24 0.41 -21.95
CA ASP A 317 13.46 0.84 -20.78
C ASP A 317 13.74 -0.04 -19.56
N PHE A 318 14.08 -1.33 -19.77
CA PHE A 318 14.41 -2.24 -18.70
C PHE A 318 15.62 -1.79 -17.88
N PHE A 319 16.57 -1.05 -18.48
CA PHE A 319 17.79 -0.60 -17.83
C PHE A 319 17.75 0.87 -17.39
N LEU A 320 16.68 1.62 -17.69
CA LEU A 320 16.58 3.03 -17.28
C LEU A 320 16.66 3.21 -15.76
N LEU A 321 16.08 2.29 -15.02
CA LEU A 321 16.09 2.30 -13.56
C LEU A 321 16.43 0.90 -13.03
N PRO A 322 17.20 0.77 -11.93
CA PRO A 322 17.41 -0.51 -11.29
C PRO A 322 16.13 -1.04 -10.67
N PRO A 323 16.07 -2.36 -10.35
CA PRO A 323 14.94 -2.93 -9.64
C PRO A 323 14.80 -2.28 -8.25
N GLN A 324 13.58 -1.89 -7.90
CA GLN A 324 13.28 -1.21 -6.66
C GLN A 324 12.81 -2.21 -5.60
N ALA A 325 13.20 -1.98 -4.35
CA ALA A 325 12.86 -2.86 -3.24
C ALA A 325 11.43 -2.62 -2.75
N LEU A 326 10.82 -3.67 -2.23
CA LEU A 326 9.51 -3.64 -1.60
C LEU A 326 9.66 -3.81 -0.09
N ILE A 327 8.91 -3.02 0.65
CA ILE A 327 9.04 -2.88 2.08
C ILE A 327 7.70 -3.08 2.78
N SER A 328 7.73 -3.72 3.93
CA SER A 328 6.61 -3.82 4.85
C SER A 328 6.99 -3.24 6.20
N VAL A 329 6.12 -2.40 6.75
CA VAL A 329 6.27 -1.81 8.09
C VAL A 329 5.09 -2.22 8.93
N LYS A 330 5.34 -2.67 10.15
CA LYS A 330 4.33 -2.91 11.19
C LYS A 330 4.81 -2.29 12.49
N CYS A 331 3.96 -1.52 13.14
CA CYS A 331 4.22 -0.88 14.43
C CYS A 331 3.30 -1.47 15.50
N SER A 332 3.80 -1.59 16.74
CA SER A 332 3.01 -2.08 17.89
C SER A 332 2.02 -1.04 18.42
N THR A 333 2.22 0.22 18.09
CA THR A 333 1.32 1.34 18.38
C THR A 333 1.44 2.41 17.30
N PHE A 334 0.38 3.17 17.07
CA PHE A 334 0.38 4.33 16.17
C PHE A 334 0.33 5.64 16.92
N SER A 335 0.25 5.62 18.25
CA SER A 335 0.26 6.80 19.10
C SER A 335 1.51 6.85 19.97
N LEU A 336 2.02 8.07 20.17
CA LEU A 336 3.03 8.37 21.17
C LEU A 336 2.47 9.43 22.10
N ASP A 337 2.19 8.99 23.34
CA ASP A 337 1.38 9.73 24.28
C ASP A 337 0.04 10.18 23.63
N THR A 338 -0.42 11.40 23.89
CA THR A 338 -1.65 11.97 23.30
C THR A 338 -1.37 13.07 22.27
N LYS A 339 -0.08 13.31 21.96
CA LYS A 339 0.38 14.43 21.13
C LYS A 339 0.94 14.03 19.78
N CYS A 340 1.10 12.74 19.50
CA CYS A 340 1.64 12.29 18.24
C CYS A 340 0.94 11.03 17.74
N VAL A 341 0.57 11.02 16.46
CA VAL A 341 -0.06 9.88 15.79
C VAL A 341 0.62 9.59 14.45
N LEU A 342 0.80 8.31 14.12
CA LEU A 342 1.30 7.84 12.82
C LEU A 342 0.12 7.38 11.97
N MET A 343 0.14 7.70 10.68
CA MET A 343 -0.87 7.29 9.70
C MET A 343 -0.24 6.91 8.36
N GLY A 344 -0.92 6.07 7.60
CA GLY A 344 -0.43 5.58 6.31
C GLY A 344 0.89 4.81 6.42
N ASP A 345 1.77 4.96 5.44
CA ASP A 345 3.02 4.19 5.37
C ASP A 345 3.99 4.47 6.54
N ALA A 346 3.84 5.60 7.24
CA ALA A 346 4.59 5.88 8.47
C ALA A 346 4.23 4.90 9.59
N ALA A 347 2.98 4.44 9.64
CA ALA A 347 2.46 3.49 10.60
C ALA A 347 2.52 2.03 10.10
N HIS A 348 2.14 1.81 8.82
CA HIS A 348 1.92 0.49 8.25
C HIS A 348 2.17 0.44 6.74
N ALA A 349 3.41 0.57 6.30
CA ALA A 349 3.72 0.39 4.88
C ALA A 349 3.39 -1.03 4.43
N VAL A 350 2.57 -1.14 3.40
CA VAL A 350 2.05 -2.41 2.88
C VAL A 350 2.59 -2.65 1.48
N VAL A 351 3.08 -3.87 1.21
CA VAL A 351 3.50 -4.26 -0.13
C VAL A 351 2.36 -4.11 -1.16
N PRO A 352 2.63 -3.68 -2.40
CA PRO A 352 1.59 -3.20 -3.32
C PRO A 352 0.69 -4.28 -3.91
N PHE A 353 0.92 -5.55 -3.61
CA PHE A 353 0.24 -6.68 -4.24
C PHE A 353 -1.28 -6.77 -4.01
N TYR A 354 -1.78 -6.07 -3.00
CA TYR A 354 -3.21 -6.01 -2.72
C TYR A 354 -3.85 -4.67 -3.13
N GLY A 355 -3.02 -3.68 -3.51
CA GLY A 355 -3.47 -2.35 -3.89
C GLY A 355 -4.14 -1.59 -2.74
N GLN A 356 -3.81 -1.90 -1.48
CA GLN A 356 -4.53 -1.37 -0.32
C GLN A 356 -3.74 -0.36 0.53
N GLY A 357 -2.45 -0.10 0.27
CA GLY A 357 -1.66 0.83 1.08
C GLY A 357 -2.28 2.23 1.15
N MET A 358 -2.53 2.87 0.00
CA MET A 358 -3.21 4.16 -0.08
C MET A 358 -4.62 4.12 0.54
N ASN A 359 -5.40 3.09 0.21
CA ASN A 359 -6.77 2.95 0.70
C ASN A 359 -6.83 2.82 2.22
N ALA A 360 -5.88 2.08 2.82
CA ALA A 360 -5.75 1.95 4.27
C ALA A 360 -5.34 3.29 4.92
N GLY A 361 -4.38 4.02 4.32
CA GLY A 361 -4.01 5.35 4.80
C GLY A 361 -5.12 6.39 4.69
N PHE A 362 -5.95 6.31 3.65
CA PHE A 362 -7.16 7.17 3.54
C PHE A 362 -8.22 6.79 4.57
N GLU A 363 -8.39 5.51 4.83
CA GLU A 363 -9.27 5.03 5.90
C GLU A 363 -8.77 5.46 7.29
N ASP A 364 -7.45 5.53 7.52
CA ASP A 364 -6.89 6.09 8.76
C ASP A 364 -7.39 7.51 9.00
N CYS A 365 -7.38 8.35 7.95
CA CYS A 365 -7.88 9.73 8.04
C CYS A 365 -9.36 9.79 8.41
N LEU A 366 -10.18 8.95 7.78
CA LEU A 366 -11.62 8.88 8.05
C LEU A 366 -11.90 8.40 9.48
N VAL A 367 -11.29 7.27 9.87
CA VAL A 367 -11.47 6.69 11.21
C VAL A 367 -11.03 7.66 12.30
N PHE A 368 -9.91 8.36 12.11
CA PHE A 368 -9.46 9.35 13.08
C PHE A 368 -10.42 10.54 13.16
N SER A 369 -10.94 10.99 12.02
CA SER A 369 -11.96 12.05 11.98
C SER A 369 -13.25 11.66 12.70
N ASP A 370 -13.72 10.43 12.52
CA ASP A 370 -14.91 9.90 13.18
C ASP A 370 -14.71 9.78 14.70
N LEU A 371 -13.53 9.31 15.14
CA LEU A 371 -13.16 9.29 16.56
C LEU A 371 -13.10 10.67 17.16
N MET A 372 -12.53 11.65 16.47
CA MET A 372 -12.53 13.04 16.95
C MET A 372 -13.95 13.59 17.16
N GLU A 373 -14.90 13.24 16.30
CA GLU A 373 -16.31 13.62 16.48
C GLU A 373 -16.91 12.96 17.73
N GLN A 374 -16.68 11.65 17.90
CA GLN A 374 -17.18 10.89 19.04
C GLN A 374 -16.60 11.38 20.38
N CYS A 375 -15.33 11.76 20.39
CA CYS A 375 -14.62 12.23 21.59
C CYS A 375 -14.61 13.77 21.73
N SER A 376 -15.47 14.51 21.01
CA SER A 376 -15.55 15.97 21.06
C SER A 376 -14.20 16.68 20.83
N ASN A 377 -13.36 16.12 19.94
CA ASN A 377 -12.02 16.59 19.60
C ASN A 377 -11.01 16.55 20.78
N ASP A 378 -11.23 15.68 21.76
CA ASP A 378 -10.28 15.45 22.85
C ASP A 378 -9.16 14.51 22.38
N PHE A 379 -7.95 15.06 22.18
CA PHE A 379 -6.80 14.28 21.73
C PHE A 379 -6.29 13.29 22.78
N ASP A 380 -6.54 13.56 24.07
CA ASP A 380 -6.13 12.65 25.14
C ASP A 380 -6.88 11.32 25.08
N ILE A 381 -8.07 11.33 24.47
CA ILE A 381 -8.89 10.14 24.27
C ILE A 381 -8.69 9.59 22.85
N CYS A 382 -8.89 10.41 21.81
CA CYS A 382 -8.99 9.88 20.45
C CYS A 382 -7.65 9.39 19.87
N VAL A 383 -6.49 9.91 20.30
CA VAL A 383 -5.17 9.47 19.80
C VAL A 383 -4.83 8.05 20.28
N PRO A 384 -4.93 7.70 21.57
CA PRO A 384 -4.73 6.30 21.99
C PRO A 384 -5.77 5.35 21.44
N GLU A 385 -7.05 5.75 21.39
CA GLU A 385 -8.13 4.89 20.89
C GLU A 385 -7.95 4.57 19.40
N PHE A 386 -7.56 5.55 18.58
CA PHE A 386 -7.20 5.31 17.19
C PHE A 386 -6.13 4.23 17.06
N SER A 387 -5.07 4.31 17.86
CA SER A 387 -4.00 3.32 17.83
C SER A 387 -4.52 1.92 18.19
N GLN A 388 -5.34 1.78 19.23
CA GLN A 388 -5.91 0.50 19.63
C GLN A 388 -6.80 -0.10 18.54
N LEU A 389 -7.59 0.73 17.87
CA LEU A 389 -8.50 0.31 16.81
C LEU A 389 -7.74 -0.08 15.53
N ARG A 390 -6.74 0.72 15.11
CA ARG A 390 -6.13 0.56 13.77
C ARG A 390 -4.97 -0.42 13.69
N VAL A 391 -4.25 -0.66 14.79
CA VAL A 391 -3.08 -1.58 14.78
C VAL A 391 -3.46 -2.99 14.32
N PRO A 392 -4.52 -3.64 14.86
CA PRO A 392 -4.92 -4.97 14.40
C PRO A 392 -5.30 -5.01 12.91
N ASP A 393 -6.04 -3.99 12.44
CA ASP A 393 -6.48 -3.90 11.04
C ASP A 393 -5.30 -3.72 10.08
N ALA A 394 -4.35 -2.85 10.45
CA ALA A 394 -3.15 -2.61 9.67
C ALA A 394 -2.23 -3.84 9.60
N HIS A 395 -2.13 -4.60 10.67
CA HIS A 395 -1.41 -5.88 10.66
C HIS A 395 -2.10 -6.90 9.75
N ALA A 396 -3.44 -7.00 9.85
CA ALA A 396 -4.22 -7.90 9.01
C ALA A 396 -4.09 -7.57 7.52
N ILE A 397 -4.20 -6.29 7.12
CA ILE A 397 -4.07 -5.91 5.71
C ILE A 397 -2.65 -6.15 5.17
N SER A 398 -1.61 -5.97 6.00
CA SER A 398 -0.22 -6.29 5.63
C SER A 398 -0.04 -7.79 5.36
N ASP A 399 -0.61 -8.66 6.21
CA ASP A 399 -0.55 -10.11 6.03
C ASP A 399 -1.34 -10.57 4.81
N LEU A 400 -2.51 -9.96 4.58
CA LEU A 400 -3.32 -10.21 3.39
C LEU A 400 -2.60 -9.77 2.10
N ALA A 401 -1.85 -8.69 2.12
CA ALA A 401 -1.09 -8.26 0.95
C ALA A 401 -0.01 -9.28 0.57
N MET A 402 0.70 -9.85 1.55
CA MET A 402 1.66 -10.93 1.32
C MET A 402 0.99 -12.21 0.86
N TYR A 403 -0.18 -12.55 1.40
CA TYR A 403 -0.96 -13.70 0.93
C TYR A 403 -1.43 -13.51 -0.52
N ASN A 404 -1.97 -12.33 -0.85
CA ASN A 404 -2.44 -12.01 -2.20
C ASN A 404 -1.30 -12.05 -3.23
N TYR A 405 -0.07 -11.73 -2.83
CA TYR A 405 1.08 -11.90 -3.71
C TYR A 405 1.28 -13.36 -4.13
N LYS A 406 1.23 -14.28 -3.17
CA LYS A 406 1.31 -15.72 -3.45
C LYS A 406 0.14 -16.18 -4.33
N GLU A 407 -1.06 -15.66 -4.08
CA GLU A 407 -2.25 -15.94 -4.89
C GLU A 407 -2.06 -15.49 -6.33
N MET A 408 -1.71 -14.23 -6.55
CA MET A 408 -1.61 -13.63 -7.88
C MET A 408 -0.49 -14.23 -8.73
N ARG A 409 0.65 -14.58 -8.14
CA ARG A 409 1.79 -15.11 -8.90
C ARG A 409 1.66 -16.60 -9.22
N SER A 410 0.99 -17.40 -8.39
CA SER A 410 0.98 -18.87 -8.49
C SER A 410 -0.38 -19.52 -8.37
N HIS A 411 -1.20 -19.18 -7.36
CA HIS A 411 -2.43 -19.92 -7.05
C HIS A 411 -3.49 -19.77 -8.15
N VAL A 412 -3.56 -18.65 -8.85
CA VAL A 412 -4.50 -18.43 -9.97
C VAL A 412 -4.33 -19.44 -11.11
N ASN A 413 -3.18 -20.07 -11.21
CA ASN A 413 -2.92 -21.14 -12.19
C ASN A 413 -3.44 -22.52 -11.73
N SER A 414 -3.86 -22.64 -10.47
CA SER A 414 -4.28 -23.92 -9.88
C SER A 414 -5.76 -24.18 -10.07
N LYS A 415 -6.11 -25.34 -10.66
CA LYS A 415 -7.51 -25.80 -10.76
C LYS A 415 -8.18 -25.94 -9.39
N TRP A 416 -7.41 -26.32 -8.35
CA TRP A 416 -7.87 -26.40 -6.98
C TRP A 416 -8.23 -25.04 -6.40
N PHE A 417 -7.45 -24.02 -6.68
CA PHE A 417 -7.78 -22.66 -6.27
C PHE A 417 -9.08 -22.15 -6.89
N LEU A 418 -9.28 -22.40 -8.20
CA LEU A 418 -10.52 -22.01 -8.89
C LEU A 418 -11.74 -22.75 -8.32
N PHE A 419 -11.59 -24.04 -7.99
CA PHE A 419 -12.64 -24.83 -7.35
C PHE A 419 -12.96 -24.29 -5.95
N ARG A 420 -11.95 -23.98 -5.13
CA ARG A 420 -12.17 -23.36 -3.81
C ARG A 420 -12.90 -22.02 -3.94
N LYS A 421 -12.50 -21.19 -4.90
CA LYS A 421 -13.16 -19.91 -5.15
C LYS A 421 -14.65 -20.09 -5.54
N TYR A 422 -14.96 -21.12 -6.29
CA TYR A 422 -16.35 -21.47 -6.59
C TYR A 422 -17.13 -21.83 -5.32
N ILE A 423 -16.55 -22.62 -4.42
CA ILE A 423 -17.15 -22.93 -3.11
C ILE A 423 -17.32 -21.66 -2.26
N ASP A 424 -16.30 -20.80 -2.18
CA ASP A 424 -16.37 -19.54 -1.45
C ASP A 424 -17.53 -18.66 -1.94
N ASN A 425 -17.79 -18.63 -3.25
CA ASN A 425 -18.92 -17.92 -3.84
C ASN A 425 -20.29 -18.51 -3.43
N ILE A 426 -20.41 -19.84 -3.39
CA ILE A 426 -21.62 -20.51 -2.93
C ILE A 426 -21.86 -20.21 -1.45
N LEU A 427 -20.83 -20.32 -0.62
CA LEU A 427 -20.92 -20.02 0.81
C LEU A 427 -21.31 -18.56 1.06
N HIS A 428 -20.76 -17.63 0.28
CA HIS A 428 -21.17 -16.23 0.35
C HIS A 428 -22.61 -16.00 -0.09
N LEU A 429 -23.10 -16.74 -1.09
CA LEU A 429 -24.49 -16.66 -1.52
C LEU A 429 -25.46 -17.16 -0.42
N LEU A 430 -25.07 -18.21 0.28
CA LEU A 430 -25.88 -18.81 1.36
C LEU A 430 -25.77 -18.03 2.68
N MET A 431 -24.59 -17.45 2.97
CA MET A 431 -24.27 -16.77 4.23
C MET A 431 -23.50 -15.47 3.98
N PRO A 432 -24.13 -14.45 3.36
CA PRO A 432 -23.43 -13.25 2.88
C PRO A 432 -22.78 -12.43 4.00
N ASN A 433 -23.33 -12.44 5.20
CA ASN A 433 -22.80 -11.69 6.35
C ASN A 433 -21.71 -12.43 7.12
N THR A 434 -21.61 -13.75 6.95
CA THR A 434 -20.66 -14.61 7.69
C THR A 434 -19.48 -15.00 6.82
N PHE A 435 -19.72 -15.23 5.53
CA PHE A 435 -18.73 -15.72 4.59
C PHE A 435 -18.46 -14.67 3.51
N ILE A 436 -17.40 -13.87 3.70
CA ILE A 436 -16.98 -12.84 2.76
C ILE A 436 -15.75 -13.37 2.01
N PRO A 437 -15.84 -13.62 0.69
CA PRO A 437 -14.69 -14.04 -0.10
C PRO A 437 -13.56 -12.99 -0.05
N LEU A 438 -12.33 -13.45 0.01
CA LEU A 438 -11.14 -12.59 0.17
C LEU A 438 -11.05 -11.48 -0.90
N TYR A 439 -11.41 -11.78 -2.14
CA TYR A 439 -11.38 -10.81 -3.25
C TYR A 439 -12.43 -9.70 -3.11
N SER A 440 -13.55 -9.92 -2.43
CA SER A 440 -14.57 -8.89 -2.21
C SER A 440 -14.12 -7.82 -1.20
N MET A 441 -13.11 -8.11 -0.39
CA MET A 441 -12.53 -7.14 0.55
C MET A 441 -11.83 -5.97 -0.15
N VAL A 442 -11.46 -6.12 -1.42
CA VAL A 442 -10.94 -5.01 -2.23
C VAL A 442 -12.02 -3.94 -2.48
N ILE A 443 -13.28 -4.32 -2.37
CA ILE A 443 -14.43 -3.49 -2.74
C ILE A 443 -15.24 -3.07 -1.51
N ASN A 444 -15.41 -3.97 -0.52
CA ASN A 444 -16.24 -3.73 0.67
C ASN A 444 -15.36 -3.49 1.90
N ALA A 445 -15.42 -2.30 2.47
CA ALA A 445 -14.55 -1.86 3.56
C ALA A 445 -15.06 -2.19 4.98
N GLY A 446 -16.24 -2.68 5.19
CA GLY A 446 -16.91 -2.59 6.49
C GLY A 446 -16.62 -3.69 7.54
N LEU A 447 -15.88 -4.78 7.25
CA LEU A 447 -15.79 -5.95 8.15
C LEU A 447 -14.46 -6.71 8.03
N VAL A 448 -13.33 -5.97 7.96
CA VAL A 448 -12.02 -6.58 7.65
C VAL A 448 -11.56 -7.52 8.77
N THR A 449 -11.70 -7.15 10.03
CA THR A 449 -11.18 -7.91 11.16
C THR A 449 -11.92 -9.23 11.40
N PHE A 450 -13.23 -9.23 11.37
CA PHE A 450 -14.02 -10.43 11.66
C PHE A 450 -14.09 -11.38 10.46
N GLY A 451 -14.30 -10.85 9.26
CA GLY A 451 -14.37 -11.63 8.02
C GLY A 451 -13.03 -12.28 7.64
N CYS A 452 -11.90 -11.60 7.86
CA CYS A 452 -10.58 -12.17 7.58
C CYS A 452 -10.23 -13.34 8.49
N SER A 453 -10.50 -13.23 9.79
CA SER A 453 -10.25 -14.31 10.75
C SER A 453 -11.09 -15.54 10.41
N MET A 454 -12.37 -15.35 10.08
CA MET A 454 -13.28 -16.46 9.72
C MET A 454 -12.94 -17.08 8.36
N ALA A 455 -12.62 -16.28 7.33
CA ALA A 455 -12.25 -16.80 6.02
C ALA A 455 -10.89 -17.53 6.06
N CYS A 456 -9.90 -17.02 6.80
CA CYS A 456 -8.61 -17.68 6.99
C CYS A 456 -8.73 -18.94 7.82
N CYS A 457 -9.52 -18.94 8.92
CA CYS A 457 -9.77 -20.13 9.73
C CYS A 457 -10.59 -21.17 8.96
N GLY A 458 -11.67 -20.76 8.29
CA GLY A 458 -12.50 -21.68 7.51
C GLY A 458 -11.73 -22.34 6.36
N THR A 459 -10.96 -21.58 5.62
CA THR A 459 -10.13 -22.13 4.53
C THR A 459 -8.95 -22.94 5.07
N TYR A 460 -8.33 -22.55 6.17
CA TYR A 460 -7.27 -23.33 6.83
C TYR A 460 -7.81 -24.68 7.32
N LEU A 461 -8.96 -24.71 7.98
CA LEU A 461 -9.60 -25.94 8.44
C LEU A 461 -10.02 -26.83 7.26
N LEU A 462 -10.60 -26.27 6.19
CA LEU A 462 -10.91 -27.01 4.97
C LEU A 462 -9.65 -27.58 4.31
N ILE A 463 -8.59 -26.79 4.14
CA ILE A 463 -7.34 -27.26 3.52
C ILE A 463 -6.67 -28.33 4.38
N LYS A 464 -6.69 -28.19 5.70
CA LYS A 464 -6.06 -29.12 6.63
C LYS A 464 -6.82 -30.45 6.76
N TYR A 465 -8.13 -30.40 6.77
CA TYR A 465 -8.97 -31.55 7.08
C TYR A 465 -9.74 -32.16 5.90
N LEU A 466 -9.86 -31.46 4.75
CA LEU A 466 -10.52 -32.02 3.58
C LEU A 466 -9.87 -33.29 3.03
N PRO A 467 -8.52 -33.43 3.01
CA PRO A 467 -7.88 -34.70 2.63
C PRO A 467 -8.19 -35.85 3.57
N GLU A 468 -8.48 -35.57 4.85
CA GLU A 468 -8.89 -36.57 5.83
C GLU A 468 -10.39 -36.89 5.75
N ILE A 469 -11.21 -35.89 5.46
CA ILE A 469 -12.67 -36.07 5.24
C ILE A 469 -12.94 -36.89 3.98
N MET A 470 -12.11 -36.77 2.96
CA MET A 470 -12.20 -37.54 1.70
C MET A 470 -11.76 -39.01 1.86
N LYS A 471 -11.02 -39.36 2.92
CA LYS A 471 -10.79 -40.76 3.30
C LYS A 471 -11.97 -41.22 4.14
N LYS A 472 -12.81 -42.05 3.56
CA LYS A 472 -14.14 -42.53 4.02
C LYS A 472 -14.22 -43.06 5.46
N GLU A 473 -13.20 -43.05 6.29
CA GLU A 473 -13.17 -43.60 7.65
C GLU A 473 -13.18 -42.56 8.78
N THR A 474 -13.15 -41.24 8.48
CA THR A 474 -12.86 -40.21 9.52
C THR A 474 -14.10 -39.44 9.99
N ILE A 475 -15.28 -39.65 9.41
CA ILE A 475 -16.51 -38.90 9.77
C ILE A 475 -16.90 -39.07 11.24
N TYR A 476 -16.55 -40.20 11.85
CA TYR A 476 -16.93 -40.51 13.25
C TYR A 476 -15.90 -39.99 14.30
N GLN A 477 -14.67 -39.57 13.90
CA GLN A 477 -13.67 -39.05 14.85
C GLN A 477 -13.64 -37.51 14.95
N LEU A 478 -14.26 -36.81 14.02
CA LEU A 478 -14.29 -35.32 14.03
C LEU A 478 -15.19 -34.74 15.14
N SER A 479 -16.08 -35.52 15.73
CA SER A 479 -16.93 -35.08 16.84
C SER A 479 -16.24 -35.07 18.21
N PHE A 480 -15.05 -35.61 18.36
CA PHE A 480 -14.42 -35.80 19.67
C PHE A 480 -13.00 -35.24 19.85
N ASN A 481 -12.32 -34.73 18.80
CA ASN A 481 -10.96 -34.21 18.89
C ASN A 481 -10.77 -32.86 18.17
N LEU A 482 -11.56 -31.86 18.58
CA LEU A 482 -11.15 -30.47 18.38
C LEU A 482 -10.11 -30.16 19.47
N PRO A 483 -8.83 -29.96 19.16
CA PRO A 483 -7.94 -29.37 20.13
C PRO A 483 -8.49 -28.01 20.47
N THR A 484 -8.80 -27.78 21.73
CA THR A 484 -9.02 -26.44 22.29
C THR A 484 -7.77 -25.64 22.00
N ALA A 485 -7.69 -25.07 20.82
CA ALA A 485 -6.69 -24.08 20.48
C ALA A 485 -6.92 -22.91 21.44
N ARG A 486 -6.01 -22.73 22.39
CA ARG A 486 -5.85 -21.50 23.14
C ARG A 486 -5.50 -20.38 22.17
N PHE A 487 -6.49 -19.91 21.46
CA PHE A 487 -6.41 -18.69 20.68
C PHE A 487 -7.65 -17.86 21.00
N PHE A 488 -7.40 -16.72 21.62
CA PHE A 488 -8.34 -15.71 22.07
C PHE A 488 -9.07 -16.02 23.38
N SER A 489 -8.63 -15.41 24.46
CA SER A 489 -9.47 -15.08 25.58
C SER A 489 -10.52 -14.05 25.14
N LEU A 490 -11.63 -14.53 24.62
CA LEU A 490 -12.86 -13.75 24.52
C LEU A 490 -13.47 -13.65 25.92
N PRO A 491 -13.99 -12.50 26.35
CA PRO A 491 -14.79 -12.43 27.58
C PRO A 491 -16.05 -13.27 27.35
N ASN A 492 -16.31 -14.17 28.31
CA ASN A 492 -17.44 -15.06 28.50
C ASN A 492 -18.66 -14.81 27.58
N PHE A 493 -18.76 -15.52 26.46
CA PHE A 493 -20.02 -15.73 25.76
C PHE A 493 -20.59 -17.07 26.20
N ASP A 494 -21.65 -17.00 26.99
CA ASP A 494 -22.38 -18.15 27.49
C ASP A 494 -23.29 -18.69 26.38
N PHE A 495 -22.94 -19.85 25.80
CA PHE A 495 -23.65 -20.50 24.72
C PHE A 495 -24.97 -21.23 25.18
N THR A 496 -25.37 -21.09 26.44
CA THR A 496 -26.57 -21.80 26.97
C THR A 496 -27.87 -21.02 26.82
N LYS A 497 -27.88 -19.85 26.15
CA LYS A 497 -29.09 -19.02 26.01
C LYS A 497 -29.60 -18.84 24.59
N CYS A 498 -29.42 -19.83 23.72
CA CYS A 498 -30.10 -19.90 22.44
C CYS A 498 -30.66 -21.33 22.27
N SER A 499 -31.75 -21.62 22.97
CA SER A 499 -32.72 -22.62 22.59
C SER A 499 -34.03 -21.91 22.23
#